data_081ce15b59c920149c846b129828d94f
#
_entry.id   081ce15b59c920149c846b129828d94f
#
_cell.length_a   1.000
_cell.length_b   1.000
_cell.length_c   1.000
_cell.angle_alpha   90.00
_cell.angle_beta   90.00
_cell.angle_gamma   90.00
#
_symmetry.space_group_name_H-M   'P 1'
#
loop_
_entity.id
_entity.type
_entity.pdbx_description
1 polymer ?
#
loop_
_entity_poly.entity_id
_entity_poly.type
_entity_poly.pdbx_seq_one_letter_code
_entity_poly.pdbx_strand_id
1 'polypeptide(L)'
;MIGDAEAHSDDGFRRDAFTWTAFGALLAFGFLNAVLGPALPYLRAVEHISYLVGALHQVAFAVGGGLAGLLAARSEGPWSRAVTIRLGLCGAAVAGLGVGYGDRPEISVTAALFVSLLGTSALIRLWAALADAHPTRRAVAMTEGEVAVSLGGVLAPLLVGGLAATTLSWRFAFVIGGAIVGLTVIASAAVHVPRPVRSHPCGSNTDGVSTLRPGLTPTLVVVFAIVALEFSLSFWLASYLADSVGLSRGVAVTMVGGLYAANLLGRLVASRLARRTSTQRLLAGSLAVGLAGLPILLTATNGATAIVGIAFAGAGIGATFPLTSALHVAASDRGADSAVGQVLATAAIGQLLGPLLVGGIAQSAGLRLGLVTLPGLAVLAGCALARHQHNDRERART
;
A
#
# COMPACT_ATOMS: atom_id res chain seq x y z
N MET A 1 57.06 -0.52 -8.91
CA MET A 1 56.21 -1.50 -9.58
C MET A 1 54.80 -1.12 -9.22
N ILE A 2 54.15 -0.56 -10.18
CA ILE A 2 52.78 -0.04 -10.17
C ILE A 2 51.91 -1.21 -10.65
N GLY A 3 50.80 -1.40 -10.04
CA GLY A 3 49.72 -2.11 -10.72
C GLY A 3 49.19 -3.28 -9.91
N ASP A 4 48.17 -3.01 -9.16
CA ASP A 4 46.97 -3.88 -9.16
C ASP A 4 45.77 -2.94 -9.11
N ALA A 5 45.33 -2.58 -10.30
CA ALA A 5 44.04 -1.98 -10.51
C ALA A 5 43.00 -3.01 -10.06
N GLU A 6 42.32 -2.76 -8.91
CA GLU A 6 41.11 -3.45 -8.54
C GLU A 6 40.16 -3.40 -9.72
N ALA A 7 40.07 -4.54 -10.41
CA ALA A 7 39.01 -4.81 -11.33
C ALA A 7 37.70 -4.68 -10.55
N HIS A 8 37.02 -3.54 -10.70
CA HIS A 8 35.61 -3.41 -10.36
C HIS A 8 34.87 -4.48 -11.17
N SER A 9 34.68 -5.66 -10.58
CA SER A 9 33.73 -6.63 -11.09
C SER A 9 32.39 -5.93 -11.13
N ASP A 10 31.90 -5.70 -12.33
CA ASP A 10 30.53 -5.27 -12.61
C ASP A 10 29.62 -6.46 -12.23
N ASP A 11 29.48 -6.70 -10.92
CA ASP A 11 28.57 -7.70 -10.36
C ASP A 11 27.15 -7.17 -10.58
N GLY A 12 26.65 -7.45 -11.79
CA GLY A 12 25.27 -7.17 -12.15
C GLY A 12 24.34 -7.77 -11.09
N PHE A 13 23.25 -7.09 -10.78
CA PHE A 13 22.22 -7.59 -9.86
C PHE A 13 21.81 -9.02 -10.24
N ARG A 14 22.19 -10.00 -9.41
CA ARG A 14 21.84 -11.41 -9.58
C ARG A 14 20.63 -11.75 -8.73
N ARG A 15 19.58 -12.25 -9.38
CA ARG A 15 18.38 -12.76 -8.71
C ARG A 15 18.64 -14.21 -8.33
N ASP A 16 19.08 -14.43 -7.11
CA ASP A 16 19.27 -15.76 -6.54
C ASP A 16 17.93 -16.42 -6.10
N ALA A 17 17.99 -17.63 -5.59
CA ALA A 17 16.82 -18.37 -5.13
C ALA A 17 16.09 -17.65 -3.98
N PHE A 18 16.82 -16.95 -3.10
CA PHE A 18 16.23 -16.15 -2.04
C PHE A 18 15.44 -14.97 -2.63
N THR A 19 16.02 -14.24 -3.57
CA THR A 19 15.41 -13.08 -4.22
C THR A 19 14.10 -13.45 -4.91
N TRP A 20 14.07 -14.54 -5.69
CA TRP A 20 12.84 -15.03 -6.32
C TRP A 20 11.78 -15.47 -5.31
N THR A 21 12.19 -16.14 -4.23
CA THR A 21 11.29 -16.53 -3.15
C THR A 21 10.73 -15.31 -2.42
N ALA A 22 11.57 -14.30 -2.19
CA ALA A 22 11.16 -13.04 -1.60
C ALA A 22 10.13 -12.31 -2.50
N PHE A 23 10.33 -12.28 -3.81
CA PHE A 23 9.35 -11.72 -4.75
C PHE A 23 8.03 -12.49 -4.73
N GLY A 24 8.06 -13.82 -4.63
CA GLY A 24 6.86 -14.62 -4.44
C GLY A 24 6.10 -14.27 -3.16
N ALA A 25 6.82 -14.07 -2.05
CA ALA A 25 6.25 -13.66 -0.77
C ALA A 25 5.66 -12.23 -0.82
N LEU A 26 6.33 -11.31 -1.51
CA LEU A 26 5.86 -9.95 -1.73
C LEU A 26 4.60 -9.92 -2.61
N LEU A 27 4.56 -10.74 -3.66
CA LEU A 27 3.36 -10.91 -4.49
C LEU A 27 2.20 -11.46 -3.66
N ALA A 28 2.44 -12.51 -2.85
CA ALA A 28 1.43 -13.09 -1.96
C ALA A 28 0.90 -12.05 -0.95
N PHE A 29 1.79 -11.25 -0.36
CA PHE A 29 1.40 -10.16 0.52
C PHE A 29 0.57 -9.11 -0.21
N GLY A 30 1.01 -8.67 -1.40
CA GLY A 30 0.28 -7.70 -2.24
C GLY A 30 -1.13 -8.18 -2.57
N PHE A 31 -1.28 -9.48 -2.86
CA PHE A 31 -2.58 -10.12 -3.08
C PHE A 31 -3.47 -10.04 -1.83
N LEU A 32 -2.98 -10.48 -0.67
CA LEU A 32 -3.74 -10.47 0.59
C LEU A 32 -4.11 -9.06 1.04
N ASN A 33 -3.25 -8.09 0.75
CA ASN A 33 -3.50 -6.67 1.05
C ASN A 33 -4.63 -6.11 0.18
N ALA A 34 -4.63 -6.45 -1.10
CA ALA A 34 -5.54 -5.85 -2.08
C ALA A 34 -6.89 -6.57 -2.20
N VAL A 35 -7.06 -7.76 -1.65
CA VAL A 35 -8.27 -8.58 -1.84
C VAL A 35 -9.50 -8.04 -1.11
N LEU A 36 -9.32 -7.30 -0.02
CA LEU A 36 -10.39 -6.89 0.88
C LEU A 36 -11.40 -5.94 0.21
N GLY A 37 -10.92 -4.87 -0.46
CA GLY A 37 -11.78 -3.93 -1.18
C GLY A 37 -12.63 -4.60 -2.27
N PRO A 38 -12.02 -5.38 -3.19
CA PRO A 38 -12.73 -6.18 -4.18
C PRO A 38 -13.74 -7.18 -3.61
N ALA A 39 -13.44 -7.79 -2.46
CA ALA A 39 -14.36 -8.74 -1.80
C ALA A 39 -15.54 -8.04 -1.11
N LEU A 40 -15.39 -6.76 -0.75
CA LEU A 40 -16.36 -6.03 0.07
C LEU A 40 -17.79 -6.00 -0.49
N PRO A 41 -18.08 -5.80 -1.79
CA PRO A 41 -19.45 -5.83 -2.32
C PRO A 41 -20.14 -7.17 -2.13
N TYR A 42 -19.38 -8.27 -2.21
CA TYR A 42 -19.89 -9.62 -1.99
C TYR A 42 -20.08 -9.90 -0.49
N LEU A 43 -19.11 -9.51 0.32
CA LEU A 43 -19.14 -9.67 1.77
C LEU A 43 -20.34 -8.93 2.37
N ARG A 44 -20.55 -7.66 1.96
CA ARG A 44 -21.71 -6.87 2.39
C ARG A 44 -23.04 -7.51 2.00
N ALA A 45 -23.11 -8.12 0.83
CA ALA A 45 -24.32 -8.80 0.37
C ALA A 45 -24.61 -10.10 1.15
N VAL A 46 -23.57 -10.84 1.55
CA VAL A 46 -23.72 -12.11 2.31
C VAL A 46 -24.00 -11.86 3.78
N GLU A 47 -23.26 -10.93 4.39
CA GLU A 47 -23.39 -10.62 5.82
C GLU A 47 -24.48 -9.58 6.10
N HIS A 48 -25.13 -9.02 5.06
CA HIS A 48 -26.16 -7.96 5.18
C HIS A 48 -25.70 -6.73 5.97
N ILE A 49 -24.41 -6.37 5.84
CA ILE A 49 -23.80 -5.27 6.60
C ILE A 49 -23.90 -3.92 5.89
N SER A 50 -23.97 -2.87 6.71
CA SER A 50 -23.99 -1.47 6.28
C SER A 50 -22.65 -1.00 5.74
N TYR A 51 -22.59 0.19 5.12
CA TYR A 51 -21.34 0.82 4.69
C TYR A 51 -20.40 1.09 5.87
N LEU A 52 -20.96 1.52 7.01
CA LEU A 52 -20.15 1.80 8.20
C LEU A 52 -19.48 0.53 8.75
N VAL A 53 -20.23 -0.58 8.85
CA VAL A 53 -19.67 -1.87 9.27
C VAL A 53 -18.67 -2.38 8.23
N GLY A 54 -18.95 -2.18 6.94
CA GLY A 54 -17.99 -2.44 5.87
C GLY A 54 -16.67 -1.68 6.06
N ALA A 55 -16.72 -0.39 6.43
CA ALA A 55 -15.53 0.42 6.72
C ALA A 55 -14.70 -0.11 7.89
N LEU A 56 -15.33 -0.77 8.88
CA LEU A 56 -14.61 -1.36 10.03
C LEU A 56 -13.61 -2.42 9.62
N HIS A 57 -13.80 -3.10 8.49
CA HIS A 57 -12.80 -4.04 7.95
C HIS A 57 -11.49 -3.31 7.61
N GLN A 58 -11.58 -2.15 6.97
CA GLN A 58 -10.39 -1.36 6.65
C GLN A 58 -9.76 -0.72 7.90
N VAL A 59 -10.58 -0.30 8.87
CA VAL A 59 -10.10 0.18 10.17
C VAL A 59 -9.33 -0.92 10.90
N ALA A 60 -9.91 -2.13 11.00
CA ALA A 60 -9.27 -3.28 11.63
C ALA A 60 -7.95 -3.64 10.91
N PHE A 61 -7.97 -3.60 9.57
CA PHE A 61 -6.78 -3.82 8.76
C PHE A 61 -5.69 -2.78 9.06
N ALA A 62 -6.02 -1.49 9.09
CA ALA A 62 -5.08 -0.41 9.40
C ALA A 62 -4.52 -0.53 10.83
N VAL A 63 -5.35 -0.87 11.81
CA VAL A 63 -4.94 -1.14 13.20
C VAL A 63 -3.97 -2.32 13.26
N GLY A 64 -4.27 -3.42 12.56
CA GLY A 64 -3.39 -4.59 12.48
C GLY A 64 -1.99 -4.25 11.98
N GLY A 65 -1.90 -3.50 10.87
CA GLY A 65 -0.63 -3.03 10.31
C GLY A 65 0.13 -2.09 11.24
N GLY A 66 -0.58 -1.17 11.89
CA GLY A 66 0.00 -0.27 12.90
C GLY A 66 0.57 -1.02 14.09
N LEU A 67 -0.15 -2.01 14.62
CA LEU A 67 0.34 -2.88 15.70
C LEU A 67 1.58 -3.68 15.27
N ALA A 68 1.60 -4.23 14.05
CA ALA A 68 2.78 -4.91 13.51
C ALA A 68 4.01 -4.01 13.49
N GLY A 69 3.86 -2.76 13.03
CA GLY A 69 4.92 -1.76 13.04
C GLY A 69 5.43 -1.44 14.45
N LEU A 70 4.53 -1.23 15.41
CA LEU A 70 4.87 -0.98 16.81
C LEU A 70 5.62 -2.15 17.47
N LEU A 71 5.17 -3.38 17.20
CA LEU A 71 5.82 -4.58 17.71
C LEU A 71 7.22 -4.75 17.10
N ALA A 72 7.36 -4.50 15.79
CA ALA A 72 8.66 -4.56 15.13
C ALA A 72 9.68 -3.54 15.66
N ALA A 73 9.21 -2.34 16.03
CA ALA A 73 10.05 -1.27 16.57
C ALA A 73 10.53 -1.55 18.00
N ARG A 74 9.80 -2.38 18.78
CA ARG A 74 10.11 -2.62 20.21
C ARG A 74 11.06 -3.79 20.46
N SER A 75 11.11 -4.76 19.58
CA SER A 75 11.98 -5.92 19.77
C SER A 75 12.35 -6.62 18.45
N GLU A 76 13.53 -7.23 18.44
CA GLU A 76 13.90 -8.17 17.38
C GLU A 76 13.04 -9.46 17.40
N GLY A 77 12.21 -9.63 18.44
CA GLY A 77 11.36 -10.78 18.67
C GLY A 77 12.15 -12.05 19.05
N PRO A 78 11.51 -13.03 19.70
CA PRO A 78 12.16 -14.27 20.12
C PRO A 78 12.45 -15.23 18.96
N TRP A 79 11.86 -14.98 17.78
CA TRP A 79 11.93 -15.87 16.64
C TRP A 79 12.87 -15.37 15.56
N SER A 80 13.48 -16.30 14.82
CA SER A 80 14.32 -15.96 13.68
C SER A 80 13.48 -15.25 12.60
N ARG A 81 14.17 -14.42 11.79
CA ARG A 81 13.56 -13.70 10.67
C ARG A 81 12.77 -14.64 9.73
N ALA A 82 13.32 -15.81 9.40
CA ALA A 82 12.69 -16.80 8.55
C ALA A 82 11.38 -17.35 9.16
N VAL A 83 11.38 -17.65 10.47
CA VAL A 83 10.19 -18.14 11.18
C VAL A 83 9.10 -17.07 11.20
N THR A 84 9.45 -15.81 11.50
CA THR A 84 8.49 -14.69 11.51
C THR A 84 7.86 -14.48 10.13
N ILE A 85 8.64 -14.54 9.04
CA ILE A 85 8.14 -14.42 7.68
C ILE A 85 7.16 -15.57 7.37
N ARG A 86 7.54 -16.80 7.62
CA ARG A 86 6.71 -17.98 7.30
C ARG A 86 5.42 -18.01 8.11
N LEU A 87 5.51 -17.88 9.43
CA LEU A 87 4.35 -17.88 10.31
C LEU A 87 3.43 -16.67 10.05
N GLY A 88 4.02 -15.49 9.79
CA GLY A 88 3.26 -14.30 9.47
C GLY A 88 2.45 -14.45 8.18
N LEU A 89 3.08 -14.96 7.10
CA LEU A 89 2.39 -15.21 5.84
C LEU A 89 1.33 -16.31 5.97
N CYS A 90 1.65 -17.46 6.60
CA CYS A 90 0.68 -18.52 6.82
C CYS A 90 -0.50 -18.04 7.67
N GLY A 91 -0.23 -17.32 8.76
CA GLY A 91 -1.28 -16.77 9.62
C GLY A 91 -2.14 -15.74 8.89
N ALA A 92 -1.55 -14.89 8.05
CA ALA A 92 -2.30 -13.95 7.22
C ALA A 92 -3.19 -14.68 6.18
N ALA A 93 -2.70 -15.77 5.59
CA ALA A 93 -3.50 -16.58 4.67
C ALA A 93 -4.69 -17.27 5.38
N VAL A 94 -4.45 -17.84 6.56
CA VAL A 94 -5.53 -18.44 7.38
C VAL A 94 -6.55 -17.38 7.80
N ALA A 95 -6.09 -16.22 8.25
CA ALA A 95 -6.96 -15.09 8.55
C ALA A 95 -7.72 -14.62 7.30
N GLY A 96 -7.10 -14.61 6.13
CA GLY A 96 -7.76 -14.33 4.85
C GLY A 96 -8.93 -15.27 4.57
N LEU A 97 -8.79 -16.57 4.86
CA LEU A 97 -9.91 -17.51 4.79
C LEU A 97 -11.03 -17.11 5.76
N GLY A 98 -10.69 -16.60 6.95
CA GLY A 98 -11.66 -16.04 7.91
C GLY A 98 -12.44 -14.86 7.35
N VAL A 99 -11.80 -13.99 6.54
CA VAL A 99 -12.50 -12.91 5.80
C VAL A 99 -13.44 -13.47 4.75
N GLY A 100 -12.99 -14.46 3.96
CA GLY A 100 -13.77 -15.00 2.85
C GLY A 100 -14.92 -15.92 3.27
N TYR A 101 -14.77 -16.67 4.33
CA TYR A 101 -15.69 -17.70 4.78
C TYR A 101 -16.36 -17.41 6.13
N GLY A 102 -16.04 -16.28 6.78
CA GLY A 102 -16.76 -15.82 7.95
C GLY A 102 -18.23 -15.55 7.61
N ASP A 103 -19.14 -16.03 8.45
CA ASP A 103 -20.58 -15.83 8.26
C ASP A 103 -21.12 -14.65 9.09
N ARG A 104 -20.24 -13.98 9.83
CA ARG A 104 -20.58 -12.88 10.73
C ARG A 104 -19.54 -11.76 10.65
N PRO A 105 -19.96 -10.50 10.71
CA PRO A 105 -19.06 -9.36 10.61
C PRO A 105 -17.99 -9.33 11.71
N GLU A 106 -18.26 -9.88 12.91
CA GLU A 106 -17.26 -9.95 13.96
C GLU A 106 -16.09 -10.85 13.56
N ILE A 107 -16.36 -11.93 12.83
CA ILE A 107 -15.34 -12.87 12.35
C ILE A 107 -14.55 -12.21 11.22
N SER A 108 -15.23 -11.67 10.20
CA SER A 108 -14.58 -11.11 9.03
C SER A 108 -13.77 -9.84 9.36
N VAL A 109 -14.26 -8.96 10.25
CA VAL A 109 -13.55 -7.78 10.75
C VAL A 109 -12.32 -8.17 11.57
N THR A 110 -12.48 -9.12 12.50
CA THR A 110 -11.35 -9.62 13.30
C THR A 110 -10.31 -10.32 12.42
N ALA A 111 -10.76 -11.08 11.44
CA ALA A 111 -9.88 -11.71 10.46
C ALA A 111 -9.10 -10.67 9.64
N ALA A 112 -9.72 -9.57 9.21
CA ALA A 112 -9.05 -8.48 8.50
C ALA A 112 -7.93 -7.85 9.35
N LEU A 113 -8.12 -7.68 10.66
CA LEU A 113 -7.07 -7.25 11.59
C LEU A 113 -5.88 -8.20 11.57
N PHE A 114 -6.13 -9.52 11.67
CA PHE A 114 -5.06 -10.51 11.69
C PHE A 114 -4.39 -10.70 10.34
N VAL A 115 -5.08 -10.54 9.20
CA VAL A 115 -4.46 -10.50 7.87
C VAL A 115 -3.37 -9.43 7.85
N SER A 116 -3.70 -8.23 8.31
CA SER A 116 -2.77 -7.12 8.29
C SER A 116 -1.68 -7.24 9.37
N LEU A 117 -2.04 -7.60 10.60
CA LEU A 117 -1.07 -7.77 11.69
C LEU A 117 0.04 -8.78 11.33
N LEU A 118 -0.38 -9.96 10.89
CA LEU A 118 0.54 -11.07 10.60
C LEU A 118 1.27 -10.85 9.27
N GLY A 119 0.54 -10.40 8.24
CA GLY A 119 1.12 -10.09 6.93
C GLY A 119 2.13 -8.96 6.99
N THR A 120 1.84 -7.86 7.68
CA THR A 120 2.77 -6.73 7.83
C THR A 120 3.97 -7.10 8.70
N SER A 121 3.80 -7.95 9.73
CA SER A 121 4.92 -8.48 10.50
C SER A 121 5.90 -9.28 9.63
N ALA A 122 5.37 -10.11 8.72
CA ALA A 122 6.19 -10.82 7.73
C ALA A 122 6.85 -9.86 6.74
N LEU A 123 6.09 -8.88 6.23
CA LEU A 123 6.54 -7.90 5.25
C LEU A 123 7.75 -7.09 5.75
N ILE A 124 7.69 -6.58 6.98
CA ILE A 124 8.79 -5.79 7.57
C ILE A 124 10.08 -6.62 7.59
N ARG A 125 10.00 -7.89 8.01
CA ARG A 125 11.17 -8.79 8.05
C ARG A 125 11.66 -9.19 6.66
N LEU A 126 10.74 -9.31 5.70
CA LEU A 126 11.07 -9.65 4.32
C LEU A 126 11.81 -8.52 3.60
N TRP A 127 11.33 -7.28 3.76
CA TRP A 127 12.02 -6.10 3.22
C TRP A 127 13.42 -5.93 3.80
N ALA A 128 13.56 -6.12 5.12
CA ALA A 128 14.87 -6.08 5.76
C ALA A 128 15.80 -7.19 5.23
N ALA A 129 15.29 -8.42 5.05
CA ALA A 129 16.07 -9.53 4.51
C ALA A 129 16.51 -9.27 3.06
N LEU A 130 15.62 -8.71 2.22
CA LEU A 130 15.93 -8.38 0.84
C LEU A 130 16.97 -7.26 0.74
N ALA A 131 16.89 -6.27 1.62
CA ALA A 131 17.88 -5.19 1.71
C ALA A 131 19.26 -5.67 2.15
N ASP A 132 19.33 -6.64 3.09
CA ASP A 132 20.55 -7.23 3.58
C ASP A 132 21.19 -8.21 2.57
N ALA A 133 20.35 -8.88 1.74
CA ALA A 133 20.83 -9.77 0.68
C ALA A 133 21.54 -9.01 -0.45
N HIS A 134 21.17 -7.74 -0.68
CA HIS A 134 21.66 -6.93 -1.80
C HIS A 134 22.20 -5.57 -1.34
N PRO A 135 23.25 -5.50 -0.53
CA PRO A 135 23.70 -4.24 0.08
C PRO A 135 24.13 -3.18 -0.94
N THR A 136 24.77 -3.59 -2.05
CA THR A 136 25.25 -2.69 -3.12
C THR A 136 24.15 -2.33 -4.12
N ARG A 137 23.12 -3.15 -4.28
CA ARG A 137 22.02 -3.00 -5.24
C ARG A 137 20.64 -2.96 -4.54
N ARG A 138 20.62 -2.54 -3.27
CA ARG A 138 19.39 -2.47 -2.44
C ARG A 138 18.22 -1.80 -3.14
N ALA A 139 18.46 -0.64 -3.78
CA ALA A 139 17.41 0.09 -4.47
C ALA A 139 16.78 -0.71 -5.61
N VAL A 140 17.57 -1.48 -6.37
CA VAL A 140 17.07 -2.32 -7.46
C VAL A 140 16.22 -3.46 -6.90
N ALA A 141 16.72 -4.18 -5.88
CA ALA A 141 16.00 -5.27 -5.25
C ALA A 141 14.65 -4.84 -4.66
N MET A 142 14.63 -3.69 -3.96
CA MET A 142 13.41 -3.14 -3.40
C MET A 142 12.44 -2.68 -4.48
N THR A 143 12.90 -2.06 -5.56
CA THR A 143 12.03 -1.65 -6.67
C THR A 143 11.39 -2.84 -7.36
N GLU A 144 12.14 -3.92 -7.61
CA GLU A 144 11.58 -5.14 -8.18
C GLU A 144 10.62 -5.84 -7.21
N GLY A 145 10.90 -5.79 -5.92
CA GLY A 145 9.98 -6.26 -4.88
C GLY A 145 8.66 -5.50 -4.88
N GLU A 146 8.69 -4.18 -5.06
CA GLU A 146 7.47 -3.36 -5.19
C GLU A 146 6.67 -3.71 -6.46
N VAL A 147 7.32 -4.09 -7.55
CA VAL A 147 6.62 -4.61 -8.73
C VAL A 147 5.89 -5.91 -8.39
N ALA A 148 6.53 -6.82 -7.62
CA ALA A 148 5.88 -8.07 -7.19
C ALA A 148 4.66 -7.80 -6.29
N VAL A 149 4.74 -6.87 -5.34
CA VAL A 149 3.58 -6.43 -4.53
C VAL A 149 2.46 -5.90 -5.42
N SER A 150 2.81 -5.04 -6.39
CA SER A 150 1.85 -4.42 -7.31
C SER A 150 1.15 -5.47 -8.20
N LEU A 151 1.88 -6.49 -8.66
CA LEU A 151 1.30 -7.61 -9.42
C LEU A 151 0.30 -8.39 -8.56
N GLY A 152 0.59 -8.65 -7.29
CA GLY A 152 -0.35 -9.24 -6.35
C GLY A 152 -1.61 -8.38 -6.21
N GLY A 153 -1.44 -7.06 -6.13
CA GLY A 153 -2.53 -6.08 -6.09
C GLY A 153 -3.43 -6.11 -7.32
N VAL A 154 -2.87 -6.31 -8.52
CA VAL A 154 -3.64 -6.46 -9.77
C VAL A 154 -4.36 -7.81 -9.82
N LEU A 155 -3.68 -8.89 -9.40
CA LEU A 155 -4.24 -10.25 -9.45
C LEU A 155 -5.44 -10.44 -8.52
N ALA A 156 -5.46 -9.80 -7.35
CA ALA A 156 -6.51 -9.97 -6.37
C ALA A 156 -7.91 -9.61 -6.92
N PRO A 157 -8.17 -8.40 -7.44
CA PRO A 157 -9.47 -8.08 -8.01
C PRO A 157 -9.81 -8.88 -9.26
N LEU A 158 -8.82 -9.21 -10.09
CA LEU A 158 -9.05 -10.05 -11.28
C LEU A 158 -9.52 -11.44 -10.89
N LEU A 159 -8.92 -12.07 -9.87
CA LEU A 159 -9.34 -13.37 -9.38
C LEU A 159 -10.70 -13.31 -8.68
N VAL A 160 -10.95 -12.32 -7.81
CA VAL A 160 -12.25 -12.15 -7.15
C VAL A 160 -13.36 -11.96 -8.16
N GLY A 161 -13.19 -11.05 -9.14
CA GLY A 161 -14.18 -10.76 -10.17
C GLY A 161 -14.36 -11.90 -11.16
N GLY A 162 -13.26 -12.52 -11.60
CA GLY A 162 -13.28 -13.63 -12.53
C GLY A 162 -13.95 -14.88 -11.94
N LEU A 163 -13.61 -15.25 -10.70
CA LEU A 163 -14.21 -16.40 -10.02
C LEU A 163 -15.70 -16.18 -9.69
N ALA A 164 -16.07 -14.95 -9.36
CA ALA A 164 -17.48 -14.61 -9.13
C ALA A 164 -18.36 -14.77 -10.38
N ALA A 165 -17.77 -14.73 -11.57
CA ALA A 165 -18.46 -14.96 -12.84
C ALA A 165 -18.59 -16.45 -13.22
N THR A 166 -17.98 -17.35 -12.44
CA THR A 166 -18.01 -18.79 -12.67
C THR A 166 -18.89 -19.50 -11.66
N THR A 167 -18.98 -20.83 -11.75
CA THR A 167 -19.60 -21.69 -10.73
C THR A 167 -18.81 -21.73 -9.42
N LEU A 168 -17.52 -21.31 -9.44
CA LEU A 168 -16.70 -21.13 -8.27
C LEU A 168 -17.04 -19.78 -7.62
N SER A 169 -17.26 -19.77 -6.34
CA SER A 169 -17.55 -18.54 -5.61
C SER A 169 -16.32 -17.59 -5.59
N TRP A 170 -16.54 -16.28 -5.50
CA TRP A 170 -15.51 -15.26 -5.22
C TRP A 170 -14.61 -15.62 -4.02
N ARG A 171 -15.14 -16.37 -3.06
CA ARG A 171 -14.43 -16.89 -1.88
C ARG A 171 -13.20 -17.73 -2.25
N PHE A 172 -13.24 -18.38 -3.41
CA PHE A 172 -12.13 -19.21 -3.88
C PHE A 172 -10.86 -18.39 -4.16
N ALA A 173 -10.97 -17.08 -4.34
CA ALA A 173 -9.81 -16.19 -4.42
C ALA A 173 -8.96 -16.23 -3.15
N PHE A 174 -9.55 -16.36 -1.98
CA PHE A 174 -8.83 -16.51 -0.71
C PHE A 174 -8.11 -17.85 -0.61
N VAL A 175 -8.69 -18.91 -1.15
CA VAL A 175 -8.04 -20.24 -1.24
C VAL A 175 -6.83 -20.18 -2.16
N ILE A 176 -6.98 -19.52 -3.33
CA ILE A 176 -5.85 -19.31 -4.27
C ILE A 176 -4.76 -18.46 -3.61
N GLY A 177 -5.13 -17.38 -2.93
CA GLY A 177 -4.18 -16.56 -2.16
C GLY A 177 -3.44 -17.38 -1.10
N GLY A 178 -4.16 -18.23 -0.37
CA GLY A 178 -3.56 -19.19 0.57
C GLY A 178 -2.62 -20.18 -0.10
N ALA A 179 -2.97 -20.68 -1.29
CA ALA A 179 -2.11 -21.59 -2.06
C ALA A 179 -0.83 -20.88 -2.55
N ILE A 180 -0.91 -19.65 -3.00
CA ILE A 180 0.27 -18.83 -3.37
C ILE A 180 1.19 -18.67 -2.16
N VAL A 181 0.63 -18.35 -0.99
CA VAL A 181 1.39 -18.29 0.27
C VAL A 181 2.03 -19.63 0.60
N GLY A 182 1.26 -20.73 0.53
CA GLY A 182 1.76 -22.07 0.82
C GLY A 182 2.93 -22.46 -0.07
N LEU A 183 2.82 -22.27 -1.38
CA LEU A 183 3.89 -22.50 -2.35
C LEU A 183 5.15 -21.67 -2.03
N THR A 184 4.94 -20.39 -1.71
CA THR A 184 6.06 -19.49 -1.35
C THR A 184 6.74 -19.91 -0.05
N VAL A 185 5.97 -20.32 0.96
CA VAL A 185 6.50 -20.81 2.24
C VAL A 185 7.28 -22.12 2.05
N ILE A 186 6.76 -23.05 1.26
CA ILE A 186 7.45 -24.28 0.89
C ILE A 186 8.78 -23.97 0.16
N ALA A 187 8.74 -23.10 -0.85
CA ALA A 187 9.94 -22.67 -1.56
C ALA A 187 10.97 -22.02 -0.59
N SER A 188 10.48 -21.20 0.34
CA SER A 188 11.34 -20.55 1.34
C SER A 188 12.00 -21.53 2.32
N ALA A 189 11.45 -22.74 2.49
CA ALA A 189 12.03 -23.75 3.38
C ALA A 189 13.36 -24.29 2.84
N ALA A 190 13.53 -24.34 1.53
CA ALA A 190 14.75 -24.77 0.84
C ALA A 190 15.80 -23.66 0.70
N VAL A 191 15.48 -22.42 1.12
CA VAL A 191 16.32 -21.24 0.88
C VAL A 191 16.78 -20.63 2.20
N HIS A 192 18.05 -20.23 2.25
CA HIS A 192 18.60 -19.54 3.40
C HIS A 192 18.14 -18.07 3.42
N VAL A 193 17.41 -17.68 4.46
CA VAL A 193 17.03 -16.28 4.69
C VAL A 193 18.22 -15.56 5.34
N PRO A 194 18.70 -14.43 4.77
CA PRO A 194 19.83 -13.69 5.32
C PRO A 194 19.60 -13.31 6.78
N ARG A 195 20.63 -13.53 7.60
CA ARG A 195 20.61 -13.10 8.99
C ARG A 195 20.73 -11.58 9.06
N PRO A 196 20.18 -10.95 10.10
CA PRO A 196 20.37 -9.51 10.31
C PRO A 196 21.87 -9.19 10.32
N VAL A 197 22.30 -8.29 9.47
CA VAL A 197 23.64 -7.71 9.59
C VAL A 197 23.58 -6.83 10.83
N ARG A 198 24.28 -7.23 11.91
CA ARG A 198 24.46 -6.37 13.08
C ARG A 198 25.27 -5.16 12.61
N SER A 199 24.60 -4.06 12.28
CA SER A 199 25.24 -2.76 12.28
C SER A 199 25.71 -2.54 13.71
N HIS A 200 27.02 -2.40 13.91
CA HIS A 200 27.53 -1.87 15.16
C HIS A 200 26.79 -0.56 15.40
N PRO A 201 26.28 -0.29 16.59
CA PRO A 201 25.70 1.00 16.91
C PRO A 201 26.82 2.04 16.75
N CYS A 202 26.86 2.67 15.59
CA CYS A 202 27.55 3.93 15.44
C CYS A 202 26.77 4.89 16.33
N GLY A 203 27.31 5.19 17.54
CA GLY A 203 26.79 6.02 18.59
C GLY A 203 25.40 6.64 18.37
N SER A 204 24.35 5.84 18.43
CA SER A 204 23.02 6.39 18.56
C SER A 204 22.93 6.95 19.98
N ASN A 205 23.08 8.25 20.11
CA ASN A 205 22.53 8.94 21.25
C ASN A 205 21.07 8.49 21.40
N THR A 206 20.87 7.51 22.27
CA THR A 206 19.55 7.11 22.78
C THR A 206 19.03 8.18 23.75
N ASP A 207 19.31 9.44 23.47
CA ASP A 207 18.70 10.55 24.16
C ASP A 207 17.29 10.76 23.62
N GLY A 208 16.39 10.11 24.32
CA GLY A 208 14.99 10.45 24.33
C GLY A 208 14.23 9.88 23.15
N VAL A 209 13.24 9.06 23.45
CA VAL A 209 11.95 9.13 22.78
C VAL A 209 11.62 10.61 22.66
N SER A 210 12.10 11.23 21.60
CA SER A 210 11.87 12.63 21.27
C SER A 210 10.35 12.73 21.18
N THR A 211 9.77 13.26 22.25
CA THR A 211 8.36 13.58 22.37
C THR A 211 7.89 14.06 21.01
N LEU A 212 6.98 13.27 20.42
CA LEU A 212 6.18 13.65 19.28
C LEU A 212 5.52 15.00 19.56
N ARG A 213 6.23 16.09 19.31
CA ARG A 213 5.59 17.34 18.96
C ARG A 213 5.49 17.34 17.43
N PRO A 214 4.39 16.86 16.87
CA PRO A 214 4.14 16.96 15.45
C PRO A 214 3.75 18.42 15.20
N GLY A 215 4.71 19.25 14.89
CA GLY A 215 4.36 20.38 14.05
C GLY A 215 3.83 19.76 12.76
N LEU A 216 2.54 19.92 12.46
CA LEU A 216 1.93 19.49 11.20
C LEU A 216 2.66 20.23 10.05
N THR A 217 3.72 19.59 9.53
CA THR A 217 4.42 20.15 8.39
C THR A 217 3.53 20.01 7.15
N PRO A 218 3.56 20.95 6.21
CA PRO A 218 2.76 20.85 4.98
C PRO A 218 2.93 19.52 4.26
N THR A 219 4.14 18.95 4.27
CA THR A 219 4.42 17.65 3.66
C THR A 219 3.70 16.48 4.35
N LEU A 220 3.53 16.50 5.67
CA LEU A 220 2.74 15.49 6.39
C LEU A 220 1.24 15.63 6.08
N VAL A 221 0.74 16.85 5.90
CA VAL A 221 -0.65 17.05 5.43
C VAL A 221 -0.83 16.44 4.04
N VAL A 222 0.16 16.60 3.13
CA VAL A 222 0.14 15.93 1.82
C VAL A 222 0.11 14.41 1.99
N VAL A 223 0.99 13.83 2.83
CA VAL A 223 1.01 12.37 3.09
C VAL A 223 -0.35 11.88 3.57
N PHE A 224 -0.93 12.54 4.58
CA PHE A 224 -2.25 12.17 5.09
C PHE A 224 -3.30 12.18 3.97
N ALA A 225 -3.39 13.28 3.22
CA ALA A 225 -4.43 13.48 2.22
C ALA A 225 -4.33 12.47 1.06
N ILE A 226 -3.11 12.21 0.55
CA ILE A 226 -2.92 11.25 -0.57
C ILE A 226 -3.17 9.81 -0.12
N VAL A 227 -2.75 9.42 1.10
CA VAL A 227 -2.97 8.07 1.61
C VAL A 227 -4.45 7.86 1.93
N ALA A 228 -5.11 8.83 2.56
CA ALA A 228 -6.55 8.78 2.80
C ALA A 228 -7.33 8.65 1.48
N LEU A 229 -6.94 9.39 0.43
CA LEU A 229 -7.53 9.31 -0.90
C LEU A 229 -7.29 7.95 -1.55
N GLU A 230 -6.04 7.48 -1.62
CA GLU A 230 -5.67 6.22 -2.27
C GLU A 230 -6.38 5.02 -1.63
N PHE A 231 -6.34 4.93 -0.31
CA PHE A 231 -6.99 3.81 0.40
C PHE A 231 -8.51 3.89 0.36
N SER A 232 -9.11 5.08 0.41
CA SER A 232 -10.57 5.22 0.24
C SER A 232 -11.01 4.81 -1.16
N LEU A 233 -10.28 5.24 -2.19
CA LEU A 233 -10.59 4.87 -3.56
C LEU A 233 -10.42 3.35 -3.76
N SER A 234 -9.29 2.79 -3.40
CA SER A 234 -9.00 1.36 -3.58
C SER A 234 -10.01 0.47 -2.85
N PHE A 235 -10.42 0.87 -1.64
CA PHE A 235 -11.34 0.10 -0.81
C PHE A 235 -12.80 0.18 -1.29
N TRP A 236 -13.27 1.38 -1.66
CA TRP A 236 -14.66 1.59 -2.00
C TRP A 236 -14.99 1.50 -3.49
N LEU A 237 -13.98 1.46 -4.39
CA LEU A 237 -14.18 1.52 -5.83
C LEU A 237 -15.12 0.43 -6.35
N ALA A 238 -14.91 -0.83 -5.93
CA ALA A 238 -15.77 -1.94 -6.35
C ALA A 238 -17.23 -1.74 -5.94
N SER A 239 -17.46 -1.34 -4.68
CA SER A 239 -18.79 -1.03 -4.17
C SER A 239 -19.41 0.16 -4.90
N TYR A 240 -18.63 1.22 -5.17
CA TYR A 240 -19.09 2.39 -5.90
C TYR A 240 -19.54 2.05 -7.33
N LEU A 241 -18.74 1.27 -8.05
CA LEU A 241 -19.06 0.87 -9.42
C LEU A 241 -20.31 -0.01 -9.47
N ALA A 242 -20.48 -0.90 -8.47
CA ALA A 242 -21.67 -1.75 -8.39
C ALA A 242 -22.91 -0.98 -7.93
N ASP A 243 -22.82 -0.23 -6.84
CA ASP A 243 -23.99 0.34 -6.16
C ASP A 243 -24.41 1.69 -6.74
N SER A 244 -23.46 2.50 -7.29
CA SER A 244 -23.72 3.87 -7.76
C SER A 244 -23.67 4.03 -9.28
N VAL A 245 -22.84 3.24 -9.99
CA VAL A 245 -22.74 3.25 -11.46
C VAL A 245 -23.65 2.19 -12.07
N GLY A 246 -24.04 1.17 -11.28
CA GLY A 246 -24.96 0.12 -11.70
C GLY A 246 -24.30 -1.00 -12.52
N LEU A 247 -22.98 -1.18 -12.38
CA LEU A 247 -22.27 -2.28 -13.03
C LEU A 247 -22.51 -3.61 -12.30
N SER A 248 -22.46 -4.73 -13.01
CA SER A 248 -22.46 -6.02 -12.33
C SER A 248 -21.26 -6.12 -11.37
N ARG A 249 -21.45 -6.77 -10.21
CA ARG A 249 -20.41 -6.88 -9.18
C ARG A 249 -19.10 -7.43 -9.75
N GLY A 250 -19.17 -8.45 -10.61
CA GLY A 250 -17.99 -9.04 -11.23
C GLY A 250 -17.19 -8.04 -12.08
N VAL A 251 -17.87 -7.25 -12.92
CA VAL A 251 -17.24 -6.20 -13.73
C VAL A 251 -16.68 -5.12 -12.82
N ALA A 252 -17.46 -4.64 -11.84
CA ALA A 252 -17.03 -3.61 -10.90
C ALA A 252 -15.74 -4.00 -10.17
N VAL A 253 -15.67 -5.22 -9.68
CA VAL A 253 -14.49 -5.75 -8.98
C VAL A 253 -13.30 -5.90 -9.92
N THR A 254 -13.49 -6.43 -11.13
CA THR A 254 -12.42 -6.57 -12.13
C THR A 254 -11.81 -5.20 -12.48
N MET A 255 -12.63 -4.14 -12.55
CA MET A 255 -12.16 -2.77 -12.85
C MET A 255 -11.24 -2.20 -11.75
N VAL A 256 -11.28 -2.70 -10.51
CA VAL A 256 -10.29 -2.35 -9.48
C VAL A 256 -8.89 -2.79 -9.88
N GLY A 257 -8.75 -3.90 -10.60
CA GLY A 257 -7.48 -4.30 -11.21
C GLY A 257 -6.91 -3.24 -12.15
N GLY A 258 -7.78 -2.53 -12.87
CA GLY A 258 -7.42 -1.38 -13.70
C GLY A 258 -6.85 -0.21 -12.88
N LEU A 259 -7.37 0.03 -11.68
CA LEU A 259 -6.80 1.05 -10.76
C LEU A 259 -5.37 0.70 -10.36
N TYR A 260 -5.11 -0.53 -9.92
CA TYR A 260 -3.76 -0.97 -9.54
C TYR A 260 -2.80 -0.99 -10.72
N ALA A 261 -3.27 -1.38 -11.91
CA ALA A 261 -2.46 -1.31 -13.13
C ALA A 261 -2.13 0.14 -13.50
N ALA A 262 -3.09 1.05 -13.40
CA ALA A 262 -2.87 2.47 -13.63
C ALA A 262 -1.91 3.08 -12.60
N ASN A 263 -2.02 2.71 -11.31
CA ASN A 263 -1.07 3.10 -10.27
C ASN A 263 0.36 2.65 -10.62
N LEU A 264 0.54 1.41 -11.04
CA LEU A 264 1.85 0.88 -11.44
C LEU A 264 2.42 1.66 -12.64
N LEU A 265 1.61 1.90 -13.68
CA LEU A 265 2.00 2.68 -14.84
C LEU A 265 2.38 4.11 -14.44
N GLY A 266 1.60 4.76 -13.60
CA GLY A 266 1.90 6.10 -13.06
C GLY A 266 3.25 6.14 -12.32
N ARG A 267 3.56 5.14 -11.49
CA ARG A 267 4.87 5.00 -10.81
C ARG A 267 6.01 4.84 -11.82
N LEU A 268 5.83 4.01 -12.84
CA LEU A 268 6.85 3.79 -13.87
C LEU A 268 7.12 5.06 -14.70
N VAL A 269 6.08 5.77 -15.09
CA VAL A 269 6.20 7.05 -15.79
C VAL A 269 6.89 8.09 -14.90
N ALA A 270 6.44 8.23 -13.67
CA ALA A 270 7.03 9.17 -12.72
C ALA A 270 8.51 8.87 -12.45
N SER A 271 8.91 7.61 -12.32
CA SER A 271 10.30 7.22 -12.11
C SER A 271 11.23 7.61 -13.29
N ARG A 272 10.71 7.54 -14.53
CA ARG A 272 11.46 8.01 -15.72
C ARG A 272 11.54 9.53 -15.76
N LEU A 273 10.44 10.22 -15.48
CA LEU A 273 10.37 11.68 -15.48
C LEU A 273 11.19 12.32 -14.34
N ALA A 274 11.35 11.63 -13.20
CA ALA A 274 12.15 12.09 -12.07
C ALA A 274 13.63 12.35 -12.41
N ARG A 275 14.13 11.76 -13.50
CA ARG A 275 15.48 12.03 -13.99
C ARG A 275 15.62 13.42 -14.64
N ARG A 276 14.51 14.06 -15.02
CA ARG A 276 14.49 15.32 -15.79
C ARG A 276 13.64 16.42 -15.15
N THR A 277 12.91 16.08 -14.07
CA THR A 277 11.93 16.99 -13.47
C THR A 277 12.09 16.98 -11.95
N SER A 278 11.94 18.13 -11.30
CA SER A 278 12.01 18.21 -9.84
C SER A 278 10.85 17.43 -9.19
N THR A 279 11.11 16.83 -8.03
CA THR A 279 10.15 16.03 -7.26
C THR A 279 8.85 16.80 -6.99
N GLN A 280 8.96 18.10 -6.68
CA GLN A 280 7.80 18.97 -6.42
C GLN A 280 6.92 19.15 -7.66
N ARG A 281 7.52 19.40 -8.86
CA ARG A 281 6.76 19.54 -10.11
C ARG A 281 6.11 18.23 -10.53
N LEU A 282 6.83 17.13 -10.33
CA LEU A 282 6.33 15.79 -10.64
C LEU A 282 5.15 15.43 -9.74
N LEU A 283 5.24 15.72 -8.43
CA LEU A 283 4.14 15.52 -7.49
C LEU A 283 2.92 16.39 -7.85
N ALA A 284 3.14 17.67 -8.18
CA ALA A 284 2.05 18.55 -8.59
C ALA A 284 1.36 18.06 -9.87
N GLY A 285 2.13 17.59 -10.87
CA GLY A 285 1.60 16.99 -12.09
C GLY A 285 0.81 15.70 -11.81
N SER A 286 1.33 14.82 -10.95
CA SER A 286 0.65 13.59 -10.52
C SER A 286 -0.68 13.91 -9.82
N LEU A 287 -0.69 14.86 -8.88
CA LEU A 287 -1.93 15.31 -8.22
C LEU A 287 -2.94 15.91 -9.21
N ALA A 288 -2.48 16.70 -10.19
CA ALA A 288 -3.35 17.27 -11.21
C ALA A 288 -4.00 16.19 -12.09
N VAL A 289 -3.23 15.18 -12.51
CA VAL A 289 -3.75 14.03 -13.27
C VAL A 289 -4.79 13.25 -12.45
N GLY A 290 -4.49 12.95 -11.19
CA GLY A 290 -5.41 12.27 -10.28
C GLY A 290 -6.68 13.08 -10.05
N LEU A 291 -6.54 14.39 -9.80
CA LEU A 291 -7.67 15.29 -9.60
C LEU A 291 -8.56 15.40 -10.85
N ALA A 292 -8.00 15.36 -12.05
CA ALA A 292 -8.77 15.33 -13.28
C ALA A 292 -9.56 14.02 -13.48
N GLY A 293 -9.01 12.89 -13.03
CA GLY A 293 -9.68 11.59 -13.11
C GLY A 293 -10.84 11.42 -12.15
N LEU A 294 -10.78 12.03 -10.96
CA LEU A 294 -11.82 11.88 -9.94
C LEU A 294 -13.20 12.38 -10.38
N PRO A 295 -13.38 13.60 -10.94
CA PRO A 295 -14.68 14.04 -11.45
C PRO A 295 -15.23 13.13 -12.55
N ILE A 296 -14.36 12.67 -13.48
CA ILE A 296 -14.77 11.74 -14.54
C ILE A 296 -15.32 10.45 -13.94
N LEU A 297 -14.62 9.91 -12.92
CA LEU A 297 -15.06 8.71 -12.22
C LEU A 297 -16.38 8.94 -11.45
N LEU A 298 -16.49 10.03 -10.70
CA LEU A 298 -17.65 10.32 -9.84
C LEU A 298 -18.91 10.68 -10.62
N THR A 299 -18.77 11.18 -11.85
CA THR A 299 -19.90 11.46 -12.76
C THR A 299 -20.17 10.31 -13.72
N ALA A 300 -19.41 9.22 -13.65
CA ALA A 300 -19.60 8.07 -14.52
C ALA A 300 -21.01 7.46 -14.35
N THR A 301 -21.64 7.16 -15.47
CA THR A 301 -22.95 6.49 -15.58
C THR A 301 -22.86 5.15 -16.30
N ASN A 302 -21.65 4.79 -16.77
CA ASN A 302 -21.37 3.53 -17.47
C ASN A 302 -19.92 3.12 -17.28
N GLY A 303 -19.59 1.87 -17.67
CA GLY A 303 -18.26 1.31 -17.51
C GLY A 303 -17.17 2.03 -18.33
N ALA A 304 -17.49 2.54 -19.51
CA ALA A 304 -16.50 3.20 -20.36
C ALA A 304 -16.01 4.52 -19.75
N THR A 305 -16.90 5.34 -19.24
CA THR A 305 -16.53 6.59 -18.54
C THR A 305 -15.82 6.29 -17.22
N ALA A 306 -16.25 5.25 -16.50
CA ALA A 306 -15.59 4.82 -15.28
C ALA A 306 -14.14 4.37 -15.51
N ILE A 307 -13.85 3.58 -16.57
CA ILE A 307 -12.48 3.16 -16.92
C ILE A 307 -11.58 4.36 -17.17
N VAL A 308 -12.05 5.37 -17.90
CA VAL A 308 -11.27 6.60 -18.14
C VAL A 308 -10.95 7.30 -16.82
N GLY A 309 -11.95 7.48 -15.96
CA GLY A 309 -11.74 8.08 -14.64
C GLY A 309 -10.75 7.28 -13.77
N ILE A 310 -10.87 5.95 -13.76
CA ILE A 310 -9.95 5.02 -13.04
C ILE A 310 -8.52 5.15 -13.58
N ALA A 311 -8.35 5.20 -14.90
CA ALA A 311 -7.03 5.28 -15.52
C ALA A 311 -6.30 6.58 -15.12
N PHE A 312 -6.99 7.73 -15.19
CA PHE A 312 -6.42 9.02 -14.78
C PHE A 312 -6.20 9.09 -13.25
N ALA A 313 -7.20 8.70 -12.45
CA ALA A 313 -7.09 8.71 -11.00
C ALA A 313 -5.94 7.79 -10.54
N GLY A 314 -5.88 6.54 -11.04
CA GLY A 314 -4.84 5.59 -10.71
C GLY A 314 -3.44 6.07 -11.12
N ALA A 315 -3.27 6.49 -12.37
CA ALA A 315 -1.99 6.97 -12.87
C ALA A 315 -1.49 8.20 -12.08
N GLY A 316 -2.40 9.10 -11.70
CA GLY A 316 -2.06 10.27 -10.90
C GLY A 316 -1.67 9.90 -9.46
N ILE A 317 -2.42 9.02 -8.80
CA ILE A 317 -2.21 8.68 -7.39
C ILE A 317 -0.95 7.82 -7.21
N GLY A 318 -0.64 6.91 -8.15
CA GLY A 318 0.36 5.87 -7.97
C GLY A 318 1.75 6.35 -7.55
N ALA A 319 2.20 7.53 -8.00
CA ALA A 319 3.52 8.08 -7.67
C ALA A 319 3.51 9.04 -6.47
N THR A 320 2.34 9.45 -5.97
CA THR A 320 2.25 10.54 -4.98
C THR A 320 2.90 10.22 -3.65
N PHE A 321 2.70 8.99 -3.13
CA PHE A 321 3.26 8.60 -1.84
C PHE A 321 4.80 8.60 -1.82
N PRO A 322 5.52 7.92 -2.75
CA PRO A 322 6.98 7.93 -2.74
C PRO A 322 7.57 9.34 -2.98
N LEU A 323 6.95 10.13 -3.85
CA LEU A 323 7.39 11.51 -4.10
C LEU A 323 7.24 12.39 -2.87
N THR A 324 6.11 12.29 -2.16
CA THR A 324 5.87 13.07 -0.95
C THR A 324 6.77 12.63 0.20
N SER A 325 6.98 11.32 0.34
CA SER A 325 7.90 10.77 1.34
C SER A 325 9.32 11.31 1.12
N ALA A 326 9.79 11.31 -0.12
CA ALA A 326 11.10 11.86 -0.48
C ALA A 326 11.20 13.37 -0.17
N LEU A 327 10.15 14.15 -0.46
CA LEU A 327 10.10 15.58 -0.13
C LEU A 327 10.15 15.82 1.39
N HIS A 328 9.40 15.02 2.17
CA HIS A 328 9.38 15.16 3.63
C HIS A 328 10.75 14.83 4.24
N VAL A 329 11.37 13.74 3.80
CA VAL A 329 12.71 13.35 4.28
C VAL A 329 13.75 14.41 3.93
N ALA A 330 13.70 14.98 2.71
CA ALA A 330 14.62 16.03 2.29
C ALA A 330 14.43 17.36 3.04
N ALA A 331 13.22 17.66 3.49
CA ALA A 331 12.88 18.88 4.22
C ALA A 331 13.01 18.75 5.75
N SER A 332 13.35 17.56 6.26
CA SER A 332 13.40 17.29 7.70
C SER A 332 14.77 17.60 8.29
N ASP A 333 14.83 18.43 9.30
CA ASP A 333 16.04 18.69 10.10
C ASP A 333 16.35 17.56 11.12
N ARG A 334 15.43 16.60 11.24
CA ARG A 334 15.51 15.47 12.18
C ARG A 334 15.97 14.21 11.45
N GLY A 335 17.09 13.76 11.37
CA GLY A 335 17.57 12.54 10.73
C GLY A 335 16.55 11.71 9.90
N ALA A 336 16.98 11.04 8.87
CA ALA A 336 16.12 10.35 7.91
C ALA A 336 15.16 9.33 8.56
N ASP A 337 15.62 8.60 9.59
CA ASP A 337 14.80 7.58 10.27
C ASP A 337 13.58 8.17 10.97
N SER A 338 13.77 9.31 11.65
CA SER A 338 12.67 10.04 12.31
C SER A 338 11.66 10.58 11.28
N ALA A 339 12.15 11.12 10.17
CA ALA A 339 11.30 11.64 9.09
C ALA A 339 10.46 10.51 8.44
N VAL A 340 11.07 9.38 8.14
CA VAL A 340 10.36 8.19 7.61
C VAL A 340 9.32 7.69 8.61
N GLY A 341 9.65 7.66 9.91
CA GLY A 341 8.71 7.28 10.96
C GLY A 341 7.48 8.19 11.00
N GLN A 342 7.65 9.51 10.84
CA GLN A 342 6.54 10.47 10.76
C GLN A 342 5.66 10.24 9.53
N VAL A 343 6.26 9.97 8.36
CA VAL A 343 5.54 9.64 7.12
C VAL A 343 4.67 8.39 7.33
N LEU A 344 5.25 7.32 7.87
CA LEU A 344 4.53 6.06 8.06
C LEU A 344 3.40 6.18 9.10
N ALA A 345 3.63 6.89 10.20
CA ALA A 345 2.60 7.14 11.21
C ALA A 345 1.44 7.97 10.63
N THR A 346 1.76 9.01 9.85
CA THR A 346 0.76 9.85 9.19
C THR A 346 -0.01 9.06 8.12
N ALA A 347 0.67 8.22 7.36
CA ALA A 347 0.07 7.33 6.38
C ALA A 347 -0.93 6.35 7.04
N ALA A 348 -0.57 5.76 8.18
CA ALA A 348 -1.46 4.87 8.92
C ALA A 348 -2.76 5.57 9.36
N ILE A 349 -2.66 6.83 9.80
CA ILE A 349 -3.84 7.64 10.15
C ILE A 349 -4.71 7.90 8.90
N GLY A 350 -4.10 8.24 7.76
CA GLY A 350 -4.81 8.42 6.49
C GLY A 350 -5.53 7.16 6.03
N GLN A 351 -4.85 6.02 6.09
CA GLN A 351 -5.39 4.70 5.75
C GLN A 351 -6.59 4.30 6.62
N LEU A 352 -6.57 4.69 7.89
CA LEU A 352 -7.66 4.43 8.83
C LEU A 352 -8.83 5.39 8.61
N LEU A 353 -8.57 6.69 8.61
CA LEU A 353 -9.62 7.72 8.62
C LEU A 353 -10.29 7.92 7.26
N GLY A 354 -9.54 7.77 6.15
CA GLY A 354 -10.07 8.01 4.82
C GLY A 354 -11.27 7.10 4.49
N PRO A 355 -11.10 5.76 4.46
CA PRO A 355 -12.21 4.85 4.17
C PRO A 355 -13.34 4.90 5.20
N LEU A 356 -13.02 5.17 6.47
CA LEU A 356 -14.02 5.34 7.53
C LEU A 356 -14.89 6.56 7.29
N LEU A 357 -14.30 7.70 6.92
CA LEU A 357 -15.03 8.93 6.59
C LEU A 357 -15.98 8.70 5.41
N VAL A 358 -15.48 8.08 4.33
CA VAL A 358 -16.30 7.74 3.16
C VAL A 358 -17.44 6.81 3.55
N GLY A 359 -17.17 5.75 4.34
CA GLY A 359 -18.20 4.81 4.81
C GLY A 359 -19.24 5.44 5.72
N GLY A 360 -18.82 6.34 6.61
CA GLY A 360 -19.71 7.10 7.49
C GLY A 360 -20.67 8.01 6.70
N ILE A 361 -20.17 8.76 5.73
CA ILE A 361 -21.01 9.59 4.85
C ILE A 361 -21.90 8.71 3.97
N ALA A 362 -21.35 7.62 3.42
CA ALA A 362 -22.10 6.70 2.58
C ALA A 362 -23.29 6.07 3.29
N GLN A 363 -23.22 5.89 4.60
CA GLN A 363 -24.30 5.34 5.43
C GLN A 363 -25.57 6.18 5.39
N SER A 364 -25.45 7.50 5.35
CA SER A 364 -26.59 8.43 5.35
C SER A 364 -26.91 9.01 3.97
N ALA A 365 -25.90 9.21 3.13
CA ALA A 365 -26.01 9.97 1.89
C ALA A 365 -25.65 9.19 0.62
N GLY A 366 -25.32 7.91 0.76
CA GLY A 366 -24.89 7.05 -0.34
C GLY A 366 -23.43 7.18 -0.71
N LEU A 367 -22.91 6.15 -1.37
CA LEU A 367 -21.47 6.00 -1.61
C LEU A 367 -20.90 7.05 -2.59
N ARG A 368 -21.72 7.53 -3.54
CA ARG A 368 -21.31 8.62 -4.45
C ARG A 368 -20.96 9.88 -3.67
N LEU A 369 -21.80 10.29 -2.71
CA LEU A 369 -21.54 11.48 -1.88
C LEU A 369 -20.36 11.23 -0.91
N GLY A 370 -20.22 10.03 -0.36
CA GLY A 370 -19.04 9.67 0.43
C GLY A 370 -17.73 9.89 -0.35
N LEU A 371 -17.69 9.49 -1.62
CA LEU A 371 -16.50 9.62 -2.46
C LEU A 371 -16.26 11.07 -2.97
N VAL A 372 -17.21 11.99 -2.88
CA VAL A 372 -16.97 13.42 -3.18
C VAL A 372 -15.92 14.02 -2.21
N THR A 373 -15.65 13.40 -1.09
CA THR A 373 -14.53 13.80 -0.21
C THR A 373 -13.15 13.65 -0.87
N LEU A 374 -12.99 12.76 -1.87
CA LEU A 374 -11.71 12.49 -2.52
C LEU A 374 -11.15 13.68 -3.31
N PRO A 375 -11.92 14.39 -4.16
CA PRO A 375 -11.47 15.66 -4.73
C PRO A 375 -11.07 16.68 -3.67
N GLY A 376 -11.78 16.74 -2.54
CA GLY A 376 -11.41 17.60 -1.41
C GLY A 376 -10.05 17.26 -0.83
N LEU A 377 -9.74 15.96 -0.65
CA LEU A 377 -8.42 15.50 -0.19
C LEU A 377 -7.32 15.82 -1.23
N ALA A 378 -7.60 15.66 -2.53
CA ALA A 378 -6.65 16.02 -3.58
C ALA A 378 -6.34 17.53 -3.60
N VAL A 379 -7.37 18.37 -3.43
CA VAL A 379 -7.20 19.83 -3.30
C VAL A 379 -6.42 20.18 -2.02
N LEU A 380 -6.73 19.55 -0.90
CA LEU A 380 -5.98 19.73 0.35
C LEU A 380 -4.48 19.41 0.17
N ALA A 381 -4.17 18.29 -0.50
CA ALA A 381 -2.80 17.92 -0.83
C ALA A 381 -2.13 18.98 -1.71
N GLY A 382 -2.83 19.47 -2.74
CA GLY A 382 -2.33 20.53 -3.63
C GLY A 382 -2.05 21.84 -2.91
N CYS A 383 -2.97 22.30 -2.05
CA CYS A 383 -2.79 23.50 -1.23
C CYS A 383 -1.62 23.36 -0.25
N ALA A 384 -1.49 22.21 0.40
CA ALA A 384 -0.39 21.94 1.32
C ALA A 384 0.97 21.89 0.58
N LEU A 385 1.01 21.32 -0.62
CA LEU A 385 2.20 21.33 -1.48
C LEU A 385 2.59 22.75 -1.90
N ALA A 386 1.62 23.57 -2.31
CA ALA A 386 1.85 24.96 -2.67
C ALA A 386 2.41 25.78 -1.48
N ARG A 387 1.89 25.54 -0.28
CA ARG A 387 2.41 26.16 0.94
C ARG A 387 3.85 25.72 1.26
N HIS A 388 4.17 24.46 1.06
CA HIS A 388 5.55 23.98 1.21
C HIS A 388 6.50 24.70 0.23
N GLN A 389 6.13 24.82 -1.05
CA GLN A 389 6.91 25.51 -2.06
C GLN A 389 7.09 27.01 -1.74
N HIS A 390 6.09 27.65 -1.17
CA HIS A 390 6.18 29.05 -0.75
C HIS A 390 7.19 29.21 0.39
N ASN A 391 7.11 28.38 1.41
CA ASN A 391 8.05 28.39 2.54
C ASN A 391 9.50 28.14 2.10
N ASP A 392 9.73 27.22 1.14
CA ASP A 392 11.07 26.95 0.61
C ASP A 392 11.63 28.17 -0.14
N ARG A 393 10.80 28.89 -0.90
CA ARG A 393 11.22 30.11 -1.60
C ARG A 393 11.55 31.24 -0.63
N GLU A 394 10.84 31.39 0.46
CA GLU A 394 11.12 32.37 1.50
C GLU A 394 12.45 32.06 2.18
N ARG A 395 12.69 30.80 2.58
CA ARG A 395 13.99 30.37 3.15
C ARG A 395 15.17 30.55 2.22
N ALA A 396 14.97 30.44 0.91
CA ALA A 396 16.04 30.67 -0.07
C ALA A 396 16.32 32.16 -0.32
N ARG A 397 15.50 33.08 0.18
CA ARG A 397 15.68 34.54 0.05
C ARG A 397 16.28 35.19 1.31
N THR A 398 16.20 34.50 2.47
CA THR A 398 16.84 34.88 3.73
C THR A 398 18.21 34.25 3.84
#